data_509c2f05229a65256a91a054d6e2c20e
#
_entry.id   509c2f05229a65256a91a054d6e2c20e
#
_cell.length_a   1.000
_cell.length_b   1.000
_cell.length_c   1.000
_cell.angle_alpha   90.00
_cell.angle_beta   90.00
_cell.angle_gamma   90.00
#
_symmetry.space_group_name_H-M   'P 1'
#
loop_
_entity.id
_entity.type
_entity.pdbx_description
1 polymer ?
#
loop_
_entity_poly.entity_id
_entity_poly.type
_entity_poly.pdbx_seq_one_letter_code
_entity_poly.pdbx_strand_id
1 'polypeptide(L)'
;MFFALAKCAAEFFLITKIPVSKNDDIYHKLSLEMKNIILIGMPGSGKTTVGKRIAEALNRDFIDTDEMIVKNVGKPIPDIFANGGEKFFRKYEHEAVLAAGKLSGKVISTGGGVVVNDDNFDALKQNGTIIFLNRSTSYLPIDGRPLSQSNDQNEKHKKRLPLYRKFCDIEADGNDTIENVANNILKELQNENTCN
;
A
#
# COMPACT_ATOMS: atom_id res chain seq x y z
N MET A 1 -16.07 21.15 -1.65
CA MET A 1 -15.75 22.50 -2.14
C MET A 1 -14.75 22.47 -3.30
N PHE A 2 -13.67 21.71 -3.26
CA PHE A 2 -12.69 21.58 -4.35
C PHE A 2 -13.28 21.08 -5.68
N PHE A 3 -14.19 20.11 -5.64
CA PHE A 3 -14.82 19.53 -6.83
C PHE A 3 -15.77 20.50 -7.57
N ALA A 4 -16.45 21.37 -6.84
CA ALA A 4 -17.30 22.40 -7.46
C ALA A 4 -16.46 23.42 -8.25
N LEU A 5 -15.25 23.72 -7.78
CA LEU A 5 -14.29 24.60 -8.46
C LEU A 5 -13.70 23.93 -9.72
N ALA A 6 -13.36 22.63 -9.64
CA ALA A 6 -12.87 21.88 -10.80
C ALA A 6 -13.92 21.74 -11.90
N LYS A 7 -15.18 21.55 -11.53
CA LYS A 7 -16.32 21.54 -12.46
C LYS A 7 -16.49 22.88 -13.13
N CYS A 8 -16.54 23.99 -12.38
CA CYS A 8 -16.65 25.34 -12.92
C CYS A 8 -15.51 25.67 -13.88
N ALA A 9 -14.28 25.25 -13.57
CA ALA A 9 -13.13 25.44 -14.44
C ALA A 9 -13.27 24.65 -15.74
N ALA A 10 -13.66 23.36 -15.66
CA ALA A 10 -13.84 22.52 -16.84
C ALA A 10 -14.99 23.03 -17.73
N GLU A 11 -16.12 23.47 -17.16
CA GLU A 11 -17.22 24.07 -17.92
C GLU A 11 -16.83 25.41 -18.56
N PHE A 12 -15.98 26.21 -17.90
CA PHE A 12 -15.47 27.47 -18.42
C PHE A 12 -14.51 27.27 -19.61
N PHE A 13 -13.61 26.28 -19.51
CA PHE A 13 -12.65 26.01 -20.59
C PHE A 13 -13.25 25.26 -21.78
N LEU A 14 -14.25 24.43 -21.59
CA LEU A 14 -14.86 23.61 -22.65
C LEU A 14 -16.08 24.26 -23.32
N ILE A 15 -16.58 25.39 -22.80
CA ILE A 15 -17.78 26.10 -23.31
C ILE A 15 -19.01 25.16 -23.43
N THR A 16 -19.01 24.03 -22.72
CA THR A 16 -20.06 23.02 -22.75
C THR A 16 -20.47 22.63 -21.33
N LYS A 17 -21.77 22.67 -21.06
CA LYS A 17 -22.30 22.10 -19.79
C LYS A 17 -22.15 20.57 -19.81
N ILE A 18 -21.40 20.04 -18.88
CA ILE A 18 -21.28 18.60 -18.70
C ILE A 18 -22.59 18.07 -18.09
N PRO A 19 -23.29 17.10 -18.73
CA PRO A 19 -24.50 16.53 -18.18
C PRO A 19 -24.28 15.96 -16.76
N VAL A 20 -25.24 16.12 -15.87
CA VAL A 20 -25.13 15.69 -14.45
C VAL A 20 -24.77 14.21 -14.33
N SER A 21 -25.36 13.37 -15.18
CA SER A 21 -25.06 11.92 -15.22
C SER A 21 -23.60 11.57 -15.59
N LYS A 22 -22.96 12.38 -16.44
CA LYS A 22 -21.53 12.20 -16.76
C LYS A 22 -20.60 12.77 -15.70
N ASN A 23 -21.08 13.69 -14.88
CA ASN A 23 -20.27 14.24 -13.79
C ASN A 23 -19.97 13.21 -12.72
N ASP A 24 -20.96 12.39 -12.33
CA ASP A 24 -20.78 11.37 -11.29
C ASP A 24 -19.76 10.32 -11.73
N ASP A 25 -19.82 9.90 -13.01
CA ASP A 25 -18.84 8.97 -13.58
C ASP A 25 -17.44 9.57 -13.62
N ILE A 26 -17.30 10.84 -13.98
CA ILE A 26 -16.02 11.56 -14.02
C ILE A 26 -15.46 11.73 -12.60
N TYR A 27 -16.30 12.13 -11.64
CA TYR A 27 -15.88 12.27 -10.25
C TYR A 27 -15.46 10.93 -9.64
N HIS A 28 -16.21 9.88 -9.91
CA HIS A 28 -15.89 8.54 -9.46
C HIS A 28 -14.55 8.09 -10.03
N LYS A 29 -14.36 8.23 -11.32
CA LYS A 29 -13.10 7.87 -12.00
C LYS A 29 -11.91 8.67 -11.45
N LEU A 30 -12.04 9.98 -11.29
CA LEU A 30 -10.99 10.84 -10.73
C LEU A 30 -10.69 10.48 -9.26
N SER A 31 -11.72 10.19 -8.47
CA SER A 31 -11.56 9.75 -7.08
C SER A 31 -10.74 8.47 -6.99
N LEU A 32 -10.99 7.51 -7.88
CA LEU A 32 -10.26 6.26 -7.94
C LEU A 32 -8.81 6.45 -8.41
N GLU A 33 -8.59 7.31 -9.41
CA GLU A 33 -7.25 7.65 -9.89
C GLU A 33 -6.42 8.35 -8.80
N MET A 34 -7.07 9.10 -7.90
CA MET A 34 -6.41 9.80 -6.79
C MET A 34 -6.15 8.91 -5.58
N LYS A 35 -6.86 7.80 -5.40
CA LYS A 35 -6.59 6.87 -4.29
C LYS A 35 -5.23 6.18 -4.46
N ASN A 36 -4.52 6.04 -3.35
CA ASN A 36 -3.31 5.23 -3.30
C ASN A 36 -3.66 3.74 -3.31
N ILE A 37 -2.79 2.93 -3.88
CA ILE A 37 -2.82 1.46 -3.77
C ILE A 37 -1.75 1.08 -2.77
N ILE A 38 -2.13 0.52 -1.64
CA ILE A 38 -1.22 0.28 -0.52
C ILE A 38 -1.05 -1.22 -0.30
N LEU A 39 0.18 -1.70 -0.40
CA LEU A 39 0.52 -3.10 -0.21
C LEU A 39 1.04 -3.33 1.21
N ILE A 40 0.35 -4.19 1.97
CA ILE A 40 0.77 -4.69 3.27
C ILE A 40 1.01 -6.20 3.23
N GLY A 41 1.76 -6.73 4.18
CA GLY A 41 2.03 -8.18 4.28
C GLY A 41 3.39 -8.47 4.88
N MET A 42 3.71 -9.75 5.07
CA MET A 42 4.96 -10.19 5.69
C MET A 42 6.22 -9.68 4.97
N PRO A 43 7.34 -9.50 5.68
CA PRO A 43 8.63 -9.29 5.04
C PRO A 43 8.92 -10.41 4.04
N GLY A 44 9.37 -10.06 2.83
CA GLY A 44 9.64 -11.05 1.77
C GLY A 44 8.40 -11.57 1.02
N SER A 45 7.18 -11.08 1.30
CA SER A 45 5.97 -11.50 0.56
C SER A 45 5.92 -11.01 -0.89
N GLY A 46 6.84 -10.14 -1.32
CA GLY A 46 6.89 -9.66 -2.70
C GLY A 46 6.23 -8.29 -2.94
N LYS A 47 5.83 -7.57 -1.87
CA LYS A 47 5.15 -6.25 -1.97
C LYS A 47 5.87 -5.27 -2.89
N THR A 48 7.17 -5.10 -2.71
CA THR A 48 7.97 -4.17 -3.52
C THR A 48 7.95 -4.55 -5.00
N THR A 49 8.09 -5.83 -5.31
CA THR A 49 8.13 -6.32 -6.71
C THR A 49 6.77 -6.26 -7.37
N VAL A 50 5.72 -6.75 -6.68
CA VAL A 50 4.33 -6.67 -7.15
C VAL A 50 3.89 -5.21 -7.26
N GLY A 51 4.25 -4.37 -6.28
CA GLY A 51 3.91 -2.95 -6.28
C GLY A 51 4.51 -2.20 -7.46
N LYS A 52 5.78 -2.43 -7.78
CA LYS A 52 6.43 -1.85 -8.97
C LYS A 52 5.72 -2.26 -10.26
N ARG A 53 5.30 -3.54 -10.36
CA ARG A 53 4.57 -4.04 -11.53
C ARG A 53 3.19 -3.39 -11.68
N ILE A 54 2.46 -3.22 -10.56
CA ILE A 54 1.17 -2.50 -10.55
C ILE A 54 1.37 -1.03 -10.92
N ALA A 55 2.40 -0.37 -10.37
CA ALA A 55 2.71 1.03 -10.65
C ALA A 55 3.00 1.26 -12.13
N GLU A 56 3.80 0.39 -12.73
CA GLU A 56 4.09 0.40 -14.17
C GLU A 56 2.82 0.24 -15.01
N ALA A 57 1.99 -0.76 -14.69
CA ALA A 57 0.75 -1.03 -15.43
C ALA A 57 -0.26 0.13 -15.37
N LEU A 58 -0.29 0.88 -14.25
CA LEU A 58 -1.18 2.01 -14.05
C LEU A 58 -0.55 3.37 -14.37
N ASN A 59 0.72 3.39 -14.80
CA ASN A 59 1.52 4.61 -15.01
C ASN A 59 1.50 5.53 -13.77
N ARG A 60 1.73 4.94 -12.57
CA ARG A 60 1.78 5.63 -11.28
C ARG A 60 3.18 5.54 -10.68
N ASP A 61 3.53 6.51 -9.85
CA ASP A 61 4.78 6.43 -9.09
C ASP A 61 4.68 5.34 -8.01
N PHE A 62 5.80 4.65 -7.82
CA PHE A 62 5.99 3.66 -6.75
C PHE A 62 6.74 4.28 -5.57
N ILE A 63 6.26 4.02 -4.36
CA ILE A 63 6.85 4.48 -3.09
C ILE A 63 7.07 3.26 -2.18
N ASP A 64 8.25 3.16 -1.56
CA ASP A 64 8.53 2.19 -0.51
C ASP A 64 8.79 2.91 0.81
N THR A 65 8.00 2.61 1.85
CA THR A 65 8.12 3.30 3.14
C THR A 65 9.44 2.99 3.84
N ASP A 66 10.01 1.80 3.63
CA ASP A 66 11.31 1.43 4.20
C ASP A 66 12.44 2.26 3.54
N GLU A 67 12.36 2.51 2.22
CA GLU A 67 13.28 3.42 1.52
C GLU A 67 13.12 4.87 2.01
N MET A 68 11.89 5.32 2.31
CA MET A 68 11.65 6.64 2.89
C MET A 68 12.32 6.78 4.26
N ILE A 69 12.22 5.75 5.12
CA ILE A 69 12.88 5.74 6.44
C ILE A 69 14.39 5.85 6.28
N VAL A 70 14.99 5.01 5.42
CA VAL A 70 16.44 5.03 5.17
C VAL A 70 16.90 6.41 4.69
N LYS A 71 16.16 7.02 3.76
CA LYS A 71 16.47 8.36 3.24
C LYS A 71 16.37 9.44 4.30
N ASN A 72 15.34 9.39 5.15
CA ASN A 72 15.10 10.40 6.18
C ASN A 72 16.09 10.30 7.35
N VAL A 73 16.44 9.08 7.77
CA VAL A 73 17.34 8.82 8.89
C VAL A 73 18.81 8.83 8.46
N GLY A 74 19.09 8.58 7.17
CA GLY A 74 20.45 8.50 6.64
C GLY A 74 21.20 7.23 7.09
N LYS A 75 20.49 6.20 7.56
CA LYS A 75 21.07 4.93 8.04
C LYS A 75 20.24 3.74 7.55
N PRO A 76 20.88 2.60 7.28
CA PRO A 76 20.18 1.36 6.98
C PRO A 76 19.27 0.92 8.14
N ILE A 77 18.15 0.25 7.82
CA ILE A 77 17.19 -0.24 8.84
C ILE A 77 17.83 -1.09 9.93
N PRO A 78 18.76 -2.03 9.64
CA PRO A 78 19.45 -2.80 10.69
C PRO A 78 20.19 -1.92 11.70
N ASP A 79 20.80 -0.81 11.25
CA ASP A 79 21.51 0.12 12.11
C ASP A 79 20.56 0.94 12.99
N ILE A 80 19.37 1.25 12.46
CA ILE A 80 18.31 1.93 13.23
C ILE A 80 17.84 1.02 14.38
N PHE A 81 17.64 -0.28 14.11
CA PHE A 81 17.29 -1.27 15.14
C PHE A 81 18.41 -1.46 16.16
N ALA A 82 19.67 -1.54 15.73
CA ALA A 82 20.82 -1.74 16.61
C ALA A 82 21.00 -0.55 17.59
N ASN A 83 20.75 0.67 17.14
CA ASN A 83 20.97 1.88 17.93
C ASN A 83 19.79 2.28 18.82
N GLY A 84 18.55 1.94 18.45
CA GLY A 84 17.36 2.42 19.17
C GLY A 84 16.30 1.34 19.45
N GLY A 85 16.51 0.12 18.99
CA GLY A 85 15.56 -0.99 19.15
C GLY A 85 14.28 -0.81 18.32
N GLU A 86 13.34 -1.76 18.53
CA GLU A 86 12.09 -1.80 17.77
C GLU A 86 11.23 -0.54 17.99
N LYS A 87 11.13 -0.07 19.25
CA LYS A 87 10.30 1.11 19.59
C LYS A 87 10.75 2.36 18.82
N PHE A 88 12.06 2.52 18.66
CA PHE A 88 12.64 3.66 17.95
C PHE A 88 12.36 3.56 16.44
N PHE A 89 12.51 2.36 15.87
CA PHE A 89 12.15 2.10 14.46
C PHE A 89 10.68 2.39 14.20
N ARG A 90 9.75 1.94 15.07
CA ARG A 90 8.30 2.15 14.90
C ARG A 90 7.91 3.63 14.83
N LYS A 91 8.65 4.51 15.50
CA LYS A 91 8.45 5.97 15.38
C LYS A 91 8.70 6.43 13.94
N TYR A 92 9.84 6.05 13.36
CA TYR A 92 10.16 6.42 11.97
C TYR A 92 9.23 5.74 10.95
N GLU A 93 8.83 4.50 11.20
CA GLU A 93 7.84 3.79 10.38
C GLU A 93 6.52 4.57 10.37
N HIS A 94 6.03 5.00 11.53
CA HIS A 94 4.80 5.81 11.62
C HIS A 94 4.94 7.16 10.89
N GLU A 95 6.04 7.86 11.07
CA GLU A 95 6.30 9.13 10.37
C GLU A 95 6.32 8.94 8.83
N ALA A 96 6.95 7.86 8.35
CA ALA A 96 6.96 7.54 6.92
C ALA A 96 5.56 7.18 6.39
N VAL A 97 4.77 6.45 7.18
CA VAL A 97 3.37 6.11 6.85
C VAL A 97 2.50 7.35 6.78
N LEU A 98 2.61 8.28 7.75
CA LEU A 98 1.90 9.55 7.74
C LEU A 98 2.24 10.40 6.50
N ALA A 99 3.52 10.41 6.12
CA ALA A 99 3.97 11.14 4.93
C ALA A 99 3.46 10.47 3.63
N ALA A 100 3.54 9.14 3.54
CA ALA A 100 3.07 8.39 2.38
C ALA A 100 1.54 8.46 2.22
N GLY A 101 0.78 8.38 3.32
CA GLY A 101 -0.68 8.46 3.32
C GLY A 101 -1.24 9.79 2.81
N LYS A 102 -0.46 10.88 2.89
CA LYS A 102 -0.82 12.20 2.35
C LYS A 102 -0.65 12.31 0.83
N LEU A 103 0.04 11.36 0.22
CA LEU A 103 0.20 11.34 -1.23
C LEU A 103 -1.10 10.91 -1.91
N SER A 104 -1.22 11.16 -3.21
CA SER A 104 -2.38 10.78 -4.00
C SER A 104 -1.93 10.07 -5.28
N GLY A 105 -2.69 9.04 -5.69
CA GLY A 105 -2.48 8.31 -6.93
C GLY A 105 -1.18 7.49 -6.97
N LYS A 106 -0.64 7.11 -5.81
CA LYS A 106 0.62 6.35 -5.72
C LYS A 106 0.37 4.87 -5.45
N VAL A 107 1.33 4.03 -5.80
CA VAL A 107 1.44 2.65 -5.33
C VAL A 107 2.47 2.62 -4.20
N ILE A 108 2.03 2.22 -3.01
CA ILE A 108 2.83 2.30 -1.79
C ILE A 108 3.08 0.89 -1.26
N SER A 109 4.35 0.49 -1.13
CA SER A 109 4.78 -0.71 -0.40
C SER A 109 5.16 -0.33 1.03
N THR A 110 4.67 -1.09 2.01
CA THR A 110 4.95 -0.82 3.42
C THR A 110 5.89 -1.84 4.03
N GLY A 111 6.55 -1.46 5.13
CA GLY A 111 7.26 -2.39 5.99
C GLY A 111 6.32 -3.49 6.54
N GLY A 112 6.86 -4.71 6.74
CA GLY A 112 6.04 -5.85 7.22
C GLY A 112 5.50 -5.70 8.64
N GLY A 113 5.90 -4.69 9.38
CA GLY A 113 5.45 -4.39 10.73
C GLY A 113 4.42 -3.27 10.82
N VAL A 114 4.03 -2.68 9.71
CA VAL A 114 3.14 -1.51 9.65
C VAL A 114 1.83 -1.70 10.43
N VAL A 115 1.30 -2.92 10.47
CA VAL A 115 0.05 -3.28 11.15
C VAL A 115 0.17 -3.45 12.67
N VAL A 116 1.38 -3.34 13.22
CA VAL A 116 1.60 -3.47 14.69
C VAL A 116 1.20 -2.19 15.42
N ASN A 117 1.21 -1.07 14.74
CA ASN A 117 0.72 0.21 15.27
C ASN A 117 -0.64 0.54 14.62
N ASP A 118 -1.71 0.53 15.41
CA ASP A 118 -3.08 0.82 14.95
C ASP A 118 -3.23 2.24 14.38
N ASP A 119 -2.44 3.23 14.83
CA ASP A 119 -2.47 4.60 14.30
C ASP A 119 -2.09 4.68 12.81
N ASN A 120 -1.39 3.66 12.31
CA ASN A 120 -1.06 3.56 10.89
C ASN A 120 -2.28 3.27 10.01
N PHE A 121 -3.32 2.63 10.57
CA PHE A 121 -4.53 2.30 9.83
C PHE A 121 -5.21 3.55 9.27
N ASP A 122 -5.50 4.51 10.12
CA ASP A 122 -6.20 5.74 9.73
C ASP A 122 -5.39 6.52 8.69
N ALA A 123 -4.07 6.60 8.87
CA ALA A 123 -3.18 7.29 7.95
C ALA A 123 -3.17 6.66 6.55
N LEU A 124 -3.20 5.33 6.46
CA LEU A 124 -3.25 4.59 5.19
C LEU A 124 -4.65 4.61 4.59
N LYS A 125 -5.67 4.42 5.41
CA LYS A 125 -7.07 4.33 4.97
C LYS A 125 -7.65 5.63 4.47
N GLN A 126 -7.16 6.77 4.96
CA GLN A 126 -7.66 8.10 4.63
C GLN A 126 -7.74 8.36 3.12
N ASN A 127 -6.76 7.89 2.34
CA ASN A 127 -6.69 8.08 0.89
C ASN A 127 -6.13 6.85 0.17
N GLY A 128 -6.47 5.65 0.62
CA GLY A 128 -5.91 4.43 0.03
C GLY A 128 -6.83 3.23 0.08
N THR A 129 -6.66 2.35 -0.90
CA THR A 129 -7.15 0.98 -0.87
C THR A 129 -6.00 0.09 -0.39
N ILE A 130 -6.21 -0.60 0.73
CA ILE A 130 -5.20 -1.42 1.40
C ILE A 130 -5.32 -2.86 0.94
N ILE A 131 -4.28 -3.39 0.34
CA ILE A 131 -4.20 -4.76 -0.19
C ILE A 131 -3.24 -5.57 0.67
N PHE A 132 -3.75 -6.63 1.28
CA PHE A 132 -2.92 -7.60 1.97
C PHE A 132 -2.40 -8.65 1.00
N LEU A 133 -1.09 -8.65 0.75
CA LEU A 133 -0.43 -9.68 -0.04
C LEU A 133 -0.13 -10.88 0.87
N ASN A 134 -1.05 -11.85 0.86
CA ASN A 134 -0.94 -13.07 1.65
C ASN A 134 -0.10 -14.11 0.91
N ARG A 135 1.12 -14.35 1.39
CA ARG A 135 2.03 -15.36 0.87
C ARG A 135 2.36 -16.37 1.95
N SER A 136 2.29 -17.66 1.60
CA SER A 136 2.65 -18.74 2.50
C SER A 136 4.09 -18.60 3.00
N THR A 137 4.31 -18.85 4.28
CA THR A 137 5.63 -18.77 4.91
C THR A 137 6.65 -19.72 4.28
N SER A 138 6.19 -20.79 3.61
CA SER A 138 7.05 -21.73 2.86
C SER A 138 7.70 -21.12 1.63
N TYR A 139 7.14 -20.04 1.08
CA TYR A 139 7.68 -19.31 -0.08
C TYR A 139 8.43 -18.03 0.29
N LEU A 140 8.48 -17.69 1.59
CA LEU A 140 9.24 -16.51 2.03
C LEU A 140 10.76 -16.83 1.96
N PRO A 141 11.59 -15.94 1.44
CA PRO A 141 13.02 -16.16 1.34
C PRO A 141 13.62 -16.37 2.72
N ILE A 142 14.38 -17.46 2.85
CA ILE A 142 15.16 -17.82 4.05
C ILE A 142 16.58 -17.29 3.87
N ASP A 143 16.73 -16.01 3.53
CA ASP A 143 18.06 -15.44 3.33
C ASP A 143 18.93 -15.54 4.58
N GLY A 144 19.94 -16.46 4.55
CA GLY A 144 21.03 -16.54 5.52
C GLY A 144 20.62 -16.79 6.98
N ARG A 145 19.42 -17.32 7.26
CA ARG A 145 18.89 -17.46 8.63
C ARG A 145 18.90 -18.91 9.10
N PRO A 146 19.47 -19.22 10.29
CA PRO A 146 19.41 -20.54 10.91
C PRO A 146 17.95 -20.99 11.16
N LEU A 147 17.72 -22.31 11.23
CA LEU A 147 16.41 -22.93 11.47
C LEU A 147 15.60 -22.35 12.66
N SER A 148 16.31 -21.80 13.66
CA SER A 148 15.69 -21.11 14.80
C SER A 148 14.93 -19.82 14.41
N GLN A 149 15.24 -19.24 13.26
CA GLN A 149 14.54 -18.03 12.77
C GLN A 149 13.31 -18.35 11.92
N SER A 150 13.16 -19.57 11.39
CA SER A 150 11.94 -20.00 10.71
C SER A 150 10.76 -20.11 11.68
N ASN A 151 10.98 -20.57 12.90
CA ASN A 151 9.96 -20.59 13.95
C ASN A 151 9.52 -19.18 14.35
N ASP A 152 10.46 -18.23 14.44
CA ASP A 152 10.16 -16.81 14.70
C ASP A 152 9.34 -16.16 13.57
N GLN A 153 9.59 -16.52 12.31
CA GLN A 153 8.76 -16.04 11.19
C GLN A 153 7.34 -16.59 11.22
N ASN A 154 7.16 -17.88 11.53
CA ASN A 154 5.86 -18.49 11.65
C ASN A 154 5.06 -17.91 12.82
N GLU A 155 5.70 -17.65 13.95
CA GLU A 155 5.07 -17.00 15.09
C GLU A 155 4.70 -15.54 14.77
N LYS A 156 5.58 -14.79 14.12
CA LYS A 156 5.29 -13.45 13.66
C LYS A 156 4.13 -13.42 12.66
N HIS A 157 4.09 -14.39 11.74
CA HIS A 157 2.99 -14.53 10.80
C HIS A 157 1.68 -14.79 11.52
N LYS A 158 1.62 -15.76 12.43
CA LYS A 158 0.42 -16.08 13.23
C LYS A 158 -0.10 -14.87 14.02
N LYS A 159 0.80 -14.08 14.61
CA LYS A 159 0.44 -12.88 15.38
C LYS A 159 -0.05 -11.74 14.49
N ARG A 160 0.53 -11.58 13.29
CA ARG A 160 0.23 -10.45 12.40
C ARG A 160 -0.89 -10.73 11.41
N LEU A 161 -1.20 -11.99 11.10
CA LEU A 161 -2.25 -12.36 10.15
C LEU A 161 -3.61 -11.71 10.47
N PRO A 162 -4.12 -11.76 11.72
CA PRO A 162 -5.36 -11.08 12.06
C PRO A 162 -5.26 -9.55 11.92
N LEU A 163 -4.09 -8.97 12.16
CA LEU A 163 -3.86 -7.52 11.99
C LEU A 163 -3.86 -7.13 10.51
N TYR A 164 -3.21 -7.91 9.63
CA TYR A 164 -3.27 -7.66 8.20
C TYR A 164 -4.72 -7.70 7.69
N ARG A 165 -5.51 -8.69 8.12
CA ARG A 165 -6.93 -8.82 7.75
C ARG A 165 -7.80 -7.70 8.31
N LYS A 166 -7.47 -7.17 9.50
CA LYS A 166 -8.14 -5.99 10.06
C LYS A 166 -7.89 -4.74 9.23
N PHE A 167 -6.66 -4.60 8.68
CA PHE A 167 -6.24 -3.42 7.93
C PHE A 167 -6.69 -3.43 6.47
N CYS A 168 -6.78 -4.62 5.83
CA CYS A 168 -6.96 -4.69 4.39
C CYS A 168 -8.42 -4.51 3.96
N ASP A 169 -8.56 -3.97 2.75
CA ASP A 169 -9.79 -3.97 1.97
C ASP A 169 -9.85 -5.21 1.08
N ILE A 170 -8.69 -5.62 0.52
CA ILE A 170 -8.54 -6.74 -0.39
C ILE A 170 -7.46 -7.67 0.16
N GLU A 171 -7.74 -8.99 0.21
CA GLU A 171 -6.73 -10.03 0.48
C GLU A 171 -6.36 -10.72 -0.84
N ALA A 172 -5.13 -10.52 -1.31
CA ALA A 172 -4.61 -11.08 -2.55
C ALA A 172 -3.70 -12.27 -2.27
N ASP A 173 -3.86 -13.37 -3.01
CA ASP A 173 -2.96 -14.52 -2.95
C ASP A 173 -1.61 -14.19 -3.59
N GLY A 174 -0.54 -14.23 -2.79
CA GLY A 174 0.84 -13.96 -3.20
C GLY A 174 1.64 -15.21 -3.62
N ASN A 175 1.00 -16.39 -3.74
CA ASN A 175 1.70 -17.66 -4.00
C ASN A 175 1.92 -17.97 -5.49
N ASP A 176 1.54 -17.07 -6.37
CA ASP A 176 1.70 -17.21 -7.83
C ASP A 176 2.88 -16.34 -8.35
N THR A 177 3.07 -16.33 -9.67
CA THR A 177 4.04 -15.45 -10.32
C THR A 177 3.69 -13.98 -10.08
N ILE A 178 4.70 -13.12 -10.06
CA ILE A 178 4.54 -11.68 -9.84
C ILE A 178 3.52 -11.09 -10.83
N GLU A 179 3.58 -11.53 -12.08
CA GLU A 179 2.69 -11.09 -13.15
C GLU A 179 1.23 -11.45 -12.87
N ASN A 180 0.98 -12.71 -12.50
CA ASN A 180 -0.38 -13.18 -12.19
C ASN A 180 -0.94 -12.49 -10.95
N VAL A 181 -0.14 -12.34 -9.89
CA VAL A 181 -0.53 -11.63 -8.67
C VAL A 181 -0.90 -10.17 -8.96
N ALA A 182 -0.05 -9.46 -9.72
CA ALA A 182 -0.33 -8.07 -10.10
C ALA A 182 -1.60 -7.95 -10.94
N ASN A 183 -1.79 -8.83 -11.94
CA ASN A 183 -2.98 -8.84 -12.79
C ASN A 183 -4.26 -9.15 -12.01
N ASN A 184 -4.21 -10.07 -11.04
CA ASN A 184 -5.36 -10.39 -10.19
C ASN A 184 -5.74 -9.19 -9.32
N ILE A 185 -4.76 -8.53 -8.69
CA ILE A 185 -4.99 -7.30 -7.92
C ILE A 185 -5.62 -6.21 -8.78
N LEU A 186 -5.12 -5.99 -10.00
CA LEU A 186 -5.67 -5.00 -10.92
C LEU A 186 -7.12 -5.29 -11.30
N LYS A 187 -7.49 -6.57 -11.50
CA LYS A 187 -8.87 -6.98 -11.76
C LYS A 187 -9.79 -6.72 -10.56
N GLU A 188 -9.33 -7.04 -9.34
CA GLU A 188 -10.11 -6.79 -8.13
C GLU A 188 -10.35 -5.30 -7.91
N LEU A 189 -9.33 -4.46 -8.10
CA LEU A 189 -9.47 -3.01 -8.04
C LEU A 189 -10.48 -2.46 -9.07
N GLN A 190 -10.57 -3.08 -10.25
CA GLN A 190 -11.57 -2.71 -11.25
C GLN A 190 -12.98 -3.14 -10.84
N ASN A 191 -13.15 -4.32 -10.23
CA ASN A 191 -14.45 -4.85 -9.80
C ASN A 191 -15.04 -4.06 -8.63
N GLU A 192 -14.23 -3.65 -7.64
CA GLU A 192 -14.69 -2.76 -6.57
C GLU A 192 -15.25 -1.43 -7.14
N ASN A 193 -14.72 -1.02 -8.29
CA ASN A 193 -15.12 0.20 -8.96
C ASN A 193 -16.48 0.09 -9.70
N THR A 194 -16.96 -1.12 -9.94
CA THR A 194 -18.23 -1.37 -10.65
C THR A 194 -19.41 -1.67 -9.71
N CYS A 195 -19.16 -1.92 -8.42
CA CYS A 195 -20.18 -2.30 -7.44
C CYS A 195 -20.65 -1.15 -6.50
N ASN A 196 -20.13 0.04 -6.66
CA ASN A 196 -20.53 1.25 -5.93
C ASN A 196 -21.04 2.31 -6.91
#